data_491bb0515c8491af90423e2f6d910047
#
_entry.id   491bb0515c8491af90423e2f6d910047
#
_cell.length_a   1.000
_cell.length_b   1.000
_cell.length_c   1.000
_cell.angle_alpha   90.00
_cell.angle_beta   90.00
_cell.angle_gamma   90.00
#
_symmetry.space_group_name_H-M   'P 1'
#
loop_
_entity.id
_entity.type
_entity.pdbx_description
1 polymer ?
#
loop_
_entity_poly.entity_id
_entity_poly.type
_entity_poly.pdbx_seq_one_letter_code
_entity_poly.pdbx_strand_id
1 'polypeptide(L)'
;KDLNFKLKKGELLTVLGPSGCGKTTLLNIAAGFLRPTSGNITLNGKEIDGPGVERGMVFQQGALFEWLTVAENVNFGLRMKKKDPIETSKKVDEWLEIVGLKGFGNTPTYQLSGGMQQRVALARCLINDPDLILMDEPLGALDALTREKMQSLVLKIWKETGKTIILITHSVEEALLLGERLYVMAPRPGRIHKEYNLPFAEMGLKEDLREIKKNKDFSS
;
A
#
# COMPACT_ATOMS: atom_id res chain seq x y z
N LYS A 1 -9.45 -1.10 -20.70
CA LYS A 1 -9.86 -0.19 -21.77
C LYS A 1 -10.76 0.87 -21.16
N ASP A 2 -10.51 2.17 -21.44
CA ASP A 2 -11.31 3.32 -21.01
C ASP A 2 -11.47 3.41 -19.47
N LEU A 3 -10.36 3.33 -18.74
CA LEU A 3 -10.34 3.55 -17.30
C LEU A 3 -10.24 5.07 -17.03
N ASN A 4 -11.34 5.63 -16.54
CA ASN A 4 -11.40 7.05 -16.15
C ASN A 4 -11.83 7.14 -14.69
N PHE A 5 -10.97 7.64 -13.84
CA PHE A 5 -11.31 7.90 -12.44
C PHE A 5 -10.43 9.01 -11.84
N LYS A 6 -10.92 9.58 -10.75
CA LYS A 6 -10.18 10.57 -9.96
C LYS A 6 -10.06 10.05 -8.54
N LEU A 7 -8.88 10.21 -7.97
CA LEU A 7 -8.57 9.90 -6.58
C LEU A 7 -8.40 11.21 -5.82
N LYS A 8 -9.06 11.35 -4.68
CA LYS A 8 -8.91 12.52 -3.83
C LYS A 8 -7.63 12.40 -3.00
N LYS A 9 -7.02 13.53 -2.66
CA LYS A 9 -5.88 13.54 -1.75
C LYS A 9 -6.32 12.99 -0.38
N GLY A 10 -5.53 12.08 0.18
CA GLY A 10 -5.80 11.42 1.45
C GLY A 10 -6.80 10.27 1.37
N GLU A 11 -7.31 9.93 0.19
CA GLU A 11 -8.27 8.85 -0.01
C GLU A 11 -7.57 7.48 -0.01
N LEU A 12 -8.22 6.48 0.62
CA LEU A 12 -7.85 5.08 0.50
C LEU A 12 -8.82 4.38 -0.45
N LEU A 13 -8.34 4.11 -1.67
CA LEU A 13 -9.06 3.38 -2.70
C LEU A 13 -8.63 1.92 -2.70
N THR A 14 -9.60 1.02 -2.63
CA THR A 14 -9.36 -0.40 -2.89
C THR A 14 -9.82 -0.78 -4.30
N VAL A 15 -9.06 -1.66 -4.95
CA VAL A 15 -9.39 -2.18 -6.28
C VAL A 15 -9.46 -3.70 -6.21
N LEU A 16 -10.67 -4.22 -6.36
CA LEU A 16 -10.98 -5.65 -6.32
C LEU A 16 -11.19 -6.18 -7.74
N GLY A 17 -10.76 -7.39 -8.00
CA GLY A 17 -11.07 -8.07 -9.25
C GLY A 17 -10.31 -9.38 -9.41
N PRO A 18 -10.76 -10.24 -10.33
CA PRO A 18 -10.12 -11.53 -10.58
C PRO A 18 -8.70 -11.36 -11.12
N SER A 19 -7.90 -12.43 -11.05
CA SER A 19 -6.57 -12.44 -11.65
C SER A 19 -6.66 -12.14 -13.16
N GLY A 20 -5.72 -11.37 -13.68
CA GLY A 20 -5.65 -11.01 -15.08
C GLY A 20 -6.63 -9.92 -15.55
N CYS A 21 -7.42 -9.28 -14.67
CA CYS A 21 -8.28 -8.16 -15.07
C CYS A 21 -7.55 -6.82 -15.25
N GLY A 22 -6.23 -6.74 -14.98
CA GLY A 22 -5.42 -5.54 -15.22
C GLY A 22 -5.10 -4.69 -14.00
N LYS A 23 -5.35 -5.15 -12.77
CA LYS A 23 -5.05 -4.41 -11.53
C LYS A 23 -3.58 -4.02 -11.42
N THR A 24 -2.68 -4.99 -11.53
CA THR A 24 -1.22 -4.74 -11.49
C THR A 24 -0.77 -3.83 -12.64
N THR A 25 -1.39 -3.94 -13.83
CA THR A 25 -1.12 -3.02 -14.95
C THR A 25 -1.51 -1.59 -14.59
N LEU A 26 -2.67 -1.40 -13.96
CA LEU A 26 -3.12 -0.10 -13.47
C LEU A 26 -2.11 0.49 -12.48
N LEU A 27 -1.66 -0.30 -11.49
CA LEU A 27 -0.64 0.15 -10.53
C LEU A 27 0.69 0.49 -11.21
N ASN A 28 1.15 -0.33 -12.16
CA ASN A 28 2.39 -0.07 -12.88
C ASN A 28 2.32 1.21 -13.71
N ILE A 29 1.16 1.54 -14.28
CA ILE A 29 0.94 2.82 -14.97
C ILE A 29 0.95 3.97 -13.94
N ALA A 30 0.27 3.81 -12.80
CA ALA A 30 0.26 4.81 -11.73
C ALA A 30 1.66 5.01 -11.10
N ALA A 31 2.48 3.96 -11.03
CA ALA A 31 3.88 4.04 -10.59
C ALA A 31 4.81 4.70 -11.62
N GLY A 32 4.38 4.78 -12.88
CA GLY A 32 5.22 5.24 -13.99
C GLY A 32 6.16 4.17 -14.55
N PHE A 33 5.94 2.90 -14.22
CA PHE A 33 6.72 1.78 -14.79
C PHE A 33 6.25 1.40 -16.19
N LEU A 34 4.99 1.70 -16.50
CA LEU A 34 4.39 1.49 -17.82
C LEU A 34 3.70 2.77 -18.29
N ARG A 35 3.82 3.06 -19.60
CA ARG A 35 3.04 4.12 -20.23
C ARG A 35 1.66 3.60 -20.64
N PRO A 36 0.58 4.38 -20.48
CA PRO A 36 -0.72 4.00 -21.00
C PRO A 36 -0.67 3.95 -22.55
N THR A 37 -1.41 3.03 -23.16
CA THR A 37 -1.51 2.92 -24.63
C THR A 37 -2.24 4.13 -25.22
N SER A 38 -3.15 4.74 -24.46
CA SER A 38 -3.89 5.96 -24.82
C SER A 38 -4.32 6.68 -23.56
N GLY A 39 -4.63 7.97 -23.66
CA GLY A 39 -4.94 8.80 -22.51
C GLY A 39 -3.71 9.20 -21.71
N ASN A 40 -3.92 9.80 -20.55
CA ASN A 40 -2.85 10.26 -19.67
C ASN A 40 -3.22 9.97 -18.20
N ILE A 41 -2.20 9.98 -17.35
CA ILE A 41 -2.35 9.91 -15.89
C ILE A 41 -1.59 11.07 -15.26
N THR A 42 -2.20 11.69 -14.26
CA THR A 42 -1.58 12.82 -13.57
C THR A 42 -1.59 12.59 -12.06
N LEU A 43 -0.57 13.10 -11.38
CA LEU A 43 -0.50 13.22 -9.93
C LEU A 43 -0.30 14.69 -9.56
N ASN A 44 -1.17 15.25 -8.72
CA ASN A 44 -1.12 16.66 -8.33
C ASN A 44 -1.07 17.62 -9.54
N GLY A 45 -1.80 17.30 -10.62
CA GLY A 45 -1.86 18.08 -11.86
C GLY A 45 -0.64 17.93 -12.80
N LYS A 46 0.36 17.14 -12.43
CA LYS A 46 1.54 16.85 -13.26
C LYS A 46 1.39 15.48 -13.91
N GLU A 47 1.70 15.39 -15.19
CA GLU A 47 1.69 14.12 -15.92
C GLU A 47 2.77 13.16 -15.39
N ILE A 48 2.42 11.88 -15.30
CA ILE A 48 3.34 10.80 -14.90
C ILE A 48 4.04 10.28 -16.17
N ASP A 49 5.31 10.62 -16.33
CA ASP A 49 6.12 10.21 -17.48
C ASP A 49 7.15 9.12 -17.15
N GLY A 50 7.29 8.74 -15.89
CA GLY A 50 8.21 7.72 -15.42
C GLY A 50 8.14 7.50 -13.91
N PRO A 51 8.98 6.62 -13.34
CA PRO A 51 9.07 6.43 -11.89
C PRO A 51 9.45 7.73 -11.17
N GLY A 52 8.88 7.95 -9.98
CA GLY A 52 9.12 9.17 -9.21
C GLY A 52 9.05 8.93 -7.70
N VAL A 53 9.76 9.75 -6.93
CA VAL A 53 9.86 9.64 -5.47
C VAL A 53 8.58 9.99 -4.74
N GLU A 54 7.67 10.69 -5.41
CA GLU A 54 6.35 11.05 -4.92
C GLU A 54 5.37 9.87 -4.95
N ARG A 55 5.79 8.73 -5.51
CA ARG A 55 5.01 7.48 -5.59
C ARG A 55 5.78 6.35 -4.92
N GLY A 56 5.22 5.85 -3.83
CA GLY A 56 5.75 4.69 -3.14
C GLY A 56 5.08 3.40 -3.60
N MET A 57 5.83 2.32 -3.78
CA MET A 57 5.31 1.01 -4.15
C MET A 57 5.58 -0.03 -3.08
N VAL A 58 4.55 -0.78 -2.69
CA VAL A 58 4.63 -1.95 -1.81
C VAL A 58 4.17 -3.15 -2.63
N PHE A 59 5.10 -4.07 -2.87
CA PHE A 59 4.85 -5.28 -3.69
C PHE A 59 4.29 -6.41 -2.84
N GLN A 60 3.66 -7.38 -3.49
CA GLN A 60 3.09 -8.58 -2.88
C GLN A 60 4.12 -9.39 -2.08
N GLN A 61 5.33 -9.54 -2.60
CA GLN A 61 6.45 -10.16 -1.90
C GLN A 61 7.42 -9.04 -1.52
N GLY A 62 7.30 -8.43 -0.38
CA GLY A 62 8.15 -7.37 0.20
C GLY A 62 9.27 -6.74 -0.66
N ALA A 63 9.80 -7.45 -1.64
CA ALA A 63 10.86 -7.05 -2.58
C ALA A 63 12.02 -6.34 -1.88
N LEU A 64 12.48 -6.90 -0.75
CA LEU A 64 13.58 -6.34 0.02
C LEU A 64 14.92 -6.68 -0.65
N PHE A 65 15.89 -5.83 -0.42
CA PHE A 65 17.28 -6.09 -0.79
C PHE A 65 17.86 -7.11 0.20
N GLU A 66 18.05 -8.34 -0.23
CA GLU A 66 18.44 -9.48 0.64
C GLU A 66 19.84 -9.31 1.25
N TRP A 67 20.70 -8.54 0.58
CA TRP A 67 22.07 -8.22 1.03
C TRP A 67 22.15 -7.04 2.01
N LEU A 68 21.03 -6.44 2.34
CA LEU A 68 20.93 -5.33 3.29
C LEU A 68 20.20 -5.77 4.56
N THR A 69 20.55 -5.15 5.68
CA THR A 69 19.81 -5.26 6.94
C THR A 69 18.45 -4.57 6.84
N VAL A 70 17.62 -4.75 7.86
CA VAL A 70 16.32 -4.08 8.00
C VAL A 70 16.47 -2.56 7.94
N ALA A 71 17.38 -1.99 8.76
CA ALA A 71 17.60 -0.55 8.80
C ALA A 71 18.12 -0.01 7.46
N GLU A 72 19.04 -0.73 6.83
CA GLU A 72 19.59 -0.34 5.53
C GLU A 72 18.52 -0.38 4.42
N ASN A 73 17.62 -1.39 4.43
CA ASN A 73 16.47 -1.43 3.53
C ASN A 73 15.57 -0.20 3.71
N VAL A 74 15.19 0.12 4.94
CA VAL A 74 14.34 1.26 5.23
C VAL A 74 15.03 2.57 4.82
N ASN A 75 16.32 2.72 5.14
CA ASN A 75 17.10 3.92 4.85
C ASN A 75 17.50 4.08 3.37
N PHE A 76 17.31 3.06 2.55
CA PHE A 76 17.87 3.01 1.19
C PHE A 76 17.55 4.26 0.36
N GLY A 77 16.29 4.67 0.32
CA GLY A 77 15.86 5.84 -0.46
C GLY A 77 16.45 7.16 0.04
N LEU A 78 16.54 7.34 1.37
CA LEU A 78 17.13 8.55 1.96
C LEU A 78 18.64 8.61 1.71
N ARG A 79 19.34 7.47 1.75
CA ARG A 79 20.76 7.36 1.43
C ARG A 79 21.02 7.75 -0.03
N MET A 80 20.15 7.33 -0.97
CA MET A 80 20.27 7.75 -2.37
C MET A 80 20.06 9.24 -2.57
N LYS A 81 19.25 9.88 -1.73
CA LYS A 81 19.08 11.34 -1.70
C LYS A 81 20.21 12.08 -0.97
N LYS A 82 21.26 11.38 -0.51
CA LYS A 82 22.40 11.93 0.25
C LYS A 82 21.98 12.77 1.47
N LYS A 83 20.93 12.33 2.18
CA LYS A 83 20.49 12.96 3.42
C LYS A 83 21.47 12.69 4.56
N ASP A 84 21.46 13.56 5.57
CA ASP A 84 22.33 13.45 6.75
C ASP A 84 22.16 12.07 7.43
N PRO A 85 23.27 11.32 7.68
CA PRO A 85 23.20 10.00 8.28
C PRO A 85 22.60 9.96 9.68
N ILE A 86 22.84 11.01 10.50
CA ILE A 86 22.34 11.07 11.88
C ILE A 86 20.82 11.29 11.88
N GLU A 87 20.34 12.23 11.05
CA GLU A 87 18.92 12.50 10.90
C GLU A 87 18.18 11.28 10.34
N THR A 88 18.76 10.60 9.33
CA THR A 88 18.14 9.44 8.72
C THR A 88 18.09 8.23 9.63
N SER A 89 19.13 8.01 10.48
CA SER A 89 19.13 6.93 11.47
C SER A 89 17.97 7.08 12.46
N LYS A 90 17.77 8.27 13.02
CA LYS A 90 16.66 8.56 13.92
C LYS A 90 15.30 8.28 13.26
N LYS A 91 15.14 8.75 12.02
CA LYS A 91 13.92 8.54 11.25
C LYS A 91 13.66 7.05 10.94
N VAL A 92 14.71 6.27 10.70
CA VAL A 92 14.61 4.81 10.52
C VAL A 92 14.11 4.16 11.80
N ASP A 93 14.66 4.52 12.97
CA ASP A 93 14.24 3.95 14.25
C ASP A 93 12.77 4.28 14.56
N GLU A 94 12.33 5.51 14.28
CA GLU A 94 10.93 5.92 14.41
C GLU A 94 10.01 5.07 13.52
N TRP A 95 10.36 4.86 12.25
CA TRP A 95 9.55 4.02 11.35
C TRP A 95 9.57 2.55 11.75
N LEU A 96 10.71 2.03 12.23
CA LEU A 96 10.77 0.67 12.75
C LEU A 96 9.89 0.49 14.00
N GLU A 97 9.78 1.49 14.84
CA GLU A 97 8.86 1.46 15.98
C GLU A 97 7.39 1.50 15.53
N ILE A 98 7.03 2.36 14.58
CA ILE A 98 5.67 2.47 14.01
C ILE A 98 5.21 1.13 13.42
N VAL A 99 6.08 0.44 12.68
CA VAL A 99 5.73 -0.86 12.08
C VAL A 99 5.93 -2.05 13.03
N GLY A 100 6.27 -1.80 14.30
CA GLY A 100 6.44 -2.84 15.33
C GLY A 100 7.66 -3.73 15.13
N LEU A 101 8.76 -3.16 14.63
CA LEU A 101 10.05 -3.83 14.40
C LEU A 101 11.20 -3.16 15.18
N LYS A 102 10.89 -2.50 16.30
CA LYS A 102 11.90 -1.92 17.20
C LYS A 102 12.91 -3.01 17.62
N GLY A 103 14.20 -2.70 17.49
CA GLY A 103 15.30 -3.61 17.82
C GLY A 103 15.71 -4.57 16.70
N PHE A 104 14.99 -4.62 15.58
CA PHE A 104 15.35 -5.49 14.43
C PHE A 104 16.22 -4.80 13.38
N GLY A 105 16.65 -3.57 13.60
CA GLY A 105 17.38 -2.77 12.60
C GLY A 105 18.59 -3.46 11.99
N ASN A 106 19.39 -4.16 12.80
CA ASN A 106 20.59 -4.88 12.36
C ASN A 106 20.33 -6.31 11.86
N THR A 107 19.06 -6.75 11.87
CA THR A 107 18.70 -8.12 11.45
C THR A 107 18.77 -8.24 9.93
N PRO A 108 19.42 -9.28 9.38
CA PRO A 108 19.36 -9.60 7.96
C PRO A 108 17.92 -9.92 7.53
N THR A 109 17.52 -9.44 6.35
CA THR A 109 16.12 -9.56 5.91
C THR A 109 15.66 -11.00 5.67
N TYR A 110 16.57 -11.92 5.34
CA TYR A 110 16.27 -13.34 5.16
C TYR A 110 15.92 -14.08 6.48
N GLN A 111 16.20 -13.48 7.64
CA GLN A 111 15.82 -14.03 8.95
C GLN A 111 14.41 -13.61 9.39
N LEU A 112 13.74 -12.76 8.63
CA LEU A 112 12.42 -12.24 8.95
C LEU A 112 11.31 -13.17 8.44
N SER A 113 10.21 -13.26 9.21
CA SER A 113 8.98 -13.83 8.67
C SER A 113 8.41 -12.98 7.52
N GLY A 114 7.57 -13.56 6.66
CA GLY A 114 6.95 -12.83 5.56
C GLY A 114 6.18 -11.57 6.00
N GLY A 115 5.49 -11.64 7.15
CA GLY A 115 4.82 -10.48 7.72
C GLY A 115 5.78 -9.40 8.21
N MET A 116 6.94 -9.78 8.77
CA MET A 116 7.99 -8.82 9.14
C MET A 116 8.60 -8.17 7.88
N GLN A 117 8.88 -8.96 6.84
CA GLN A 117 9.38 -8.44 5.56
C GLN A 117 8.41 -7.42 4.94
N GLN A 118 7.11 -7.69 5.01
CA GLN A 118 6.09 -6.78 4.52
C GLN A 118 6.04 -5.45 5.31
N ARG A 119 6.23 -5.50 6.63
CA ARG A 119 6.35 -4.30 7.47
C ARG A 119 7.61 -3.49 7.14
N VAL A 120 8.73 -4.14 6.87
CA VAL A 120 9.96 -3.47 6.40
C VAL A 120 9.73 -2.79 5.05
N ALA A 121 9.06 -3.47 4.10
CA ALA A 121 8.72 -2.89 2.80
C ALA A 121 7.82 -1.66 2.94
N LEU A 122 6.85 -1.70 3.86
CA LEU A 122 5.98 -0.56 4.15
C LEU A 122 6.77 0.61 4.75
N ALA A 123 7.64 0.36 5.74
CA ALA A 123 8.50 1.39 6.32
C ALA A 123 9.44 2.00 5.28
N ARG A 124 10.07 1.19 4.42
CA ARG A 124 10.92 1.64 3.31
C ARG A 124 10.18 2.54 2.32
N CYS A 125 8.92 2.23 2.05
CA CYS A 125 8.07 3.07 1.21
C CYS A 125 7.80 4.42 1.87
N LEU A 126 7.33 4.40 3.12
CA LEU A 126 6.79 5.56 3.83
C LEU A 126 7.84 6.55 4.30
N ILE A 127 9.05 6.10 4.65
CA ILE A 127 10.15 6.98 5.11
C ILE A 127 10.54 8.03 4.06
N ASN A 128 10.26 7.76 2.78
CA ASN A 128 10.51 8.67 1.67
C ASN A 128 9.44 9.76 1.52
N ASP A 129 8.38 9.71 2.33
CA ASP A 129 7.27 10.66 2.37
C ASP A 129 6.54 10.81 1.01
N PRO A 130 6.09 9.71 0.37
CA PRO A 130 5.41 9.79 -0.92
C PRO A 130 4.03 10.44 -0.81
N ASP A 131 3.55 11.08 -1.89
CA ASP A 131 2.19 11.61 -1.99
C ASP A 131 1.16 10.50 -2.24
N LEU A 132 1.56 9.48 -3.00
CA LEU A 132 0.74 8.33 -3.39
C LEU A 132 1.44 7.03 -3.03
N ILE A 133 0.74 6.15 -2.33
CA ILE A 133 1.19 4.80 -1.99
C ILE A 133 0.40 3.80 -2.83
N LEU A 134 1.12 2.95 -3.53
CA LEU A 134 0.58 1.90 -4.38
C LEU A 134 0.89 0.54 -3.74
N MET A 135 -0.14 -0.26 -3.48
CA MET A 135 0.00 -1.55 -2.81
C MET A 135 -0.54 -2.67 -3.69
N ASP A 136 0.34 -3.57 -4.13
CA ASP A 136 -0.02 -4.72 -4.97
C ASP A 136 -0.18 -5.98 -4.11
N GLU A 137 -1.43 -6.34 -3.79
CA GLU A 137 -1.80 -7.52 -2.97
C GLU A 137 -0.94 -7.68 -1.70
N PRO A 138 -0.73 -6.61 -0.89
CA PRO A 138 0.30 -6.58 0.16
C PRO A 138 0.06 -7.57 1.30
N LEU A 139 -1.14 -8.15 1.40
CA LEU A 139 -1.56 -9.02 2.50
C LEU A 139 -1.79 -10.47 2.06
N GLY A 140 -1.71 -10.75 0.75
CA GLY A 140 -2.11 -12.04 0.18
C GLY A 140 -1.30 -13.24 0.65
N ALA A 141 -0.02 -13.04 0.98
CA ALA A 141 0.89 -14.11 1.43
C ALA A 141 0.92 -14.31 2.96
N LEU A 142 0.09 -13.57 3.72
CA LEU A 142 0.13 -13.58 5.19
C LEU A 142 -0.89 -14.57 5.77
N ASP A 143 -0.53 -15.20 6.89
CA ASP A 143 -1.49 -15.93 7.72
C ASP A 143 -2.57 -15.00 8.29
N ALA A 144 -3.68 -15.56 8.75
CA ALA A 144 -4.86 -14.80 9.16
C ALA A 144 -4.56 -13.77 10.27
N LEU A 145 -3.80 -14.18 11.31
CA LEU A 145 -3.50 -13.29 12.45
C LEU A 145 -2.56 -12.16 12.06
N THR A 146 -1.53 -12.47 11.28
CA THR A 146 -0.59 -11.47 10.76
C THR A 146 -1.28 -10.52 9.79
N ARG A 147 -2.21 -11.02 8.97
CA ARG A 147 -3.02 -10.22 8.06
C ARG A 147 -3.87 -9.20 8.80
N GLU A 148 -4.59 -9.58 9.86
CA GLU A 148 -5.38 -8.65 10.69
C GLU A 148 -4.51 -7.53 11.28
N LYS A 149 -3.34 -7.88 11.82
CA LYS A 149 -2.39 -6.88 12.34
C LYS A 149 -1.90 -5.91 11.27
N MET A 150 -1.68 -6.40 10.06
CA MET A 150 -1.27 -5.57 8.93
C MET A 150 -2.41 -4.69 8.42
N GLN A 151 -3.65 -5.18 8.39
CA GLN A 151 -4.85 -4.38 8.07
C GLN A 151 -4.97 -3.21 9.04
N SER A 152 -4.91 -3.47 10.35
CA SER A 152 -4.93 -2.42 11.37
C SER A 152 -3.77 -1.42 11.21
N LEU A 153 -2.58 -1.90 10.89
CA LEU A 153 -1.41 -1.04 10.66
C LEU A 153 -1.60 -0.13 9.44
N VAL A 154 -2.12 -0.65 8.33
CA VAL A 154 -2.40 0.15 7.12
C VAL A 154 -3.42 1.24 7.40
N LEU A 155 -4.53 0.91 8.08
CA LEU A 155 -5.55 1.89 8.47
C LEU A 155 -4.99 2.97 9.40
N LYS A 156 -4.21 2.56 10.41
CA LYS A 156 -3.55 3.50 11.33
C LYS A 156 -2.63 4.47 10.58
N ILE A 157 -1.74 3.95 9.73
CA ILE A 157 -0.82 4.76 8.93
C ILE A 157 -1.60 5.71 8.02
N TRP A 158 -2.60 5.20 7.30
CA TRP A 158 -3.43 6.04 6.44
C TRP A 158 -4.04 7.21 7.21
N LYS A 159 -4.64 6.95 8.38
CA LYS A 159 -5.28 7.98 9.21
C LYS A 159 -4.29 8.99 9.76
N GLU A 160 -3.15 8.52 10.30
CA GLU A 160 -2.16 9.38 10.94
C GLU A 160 -1.37 10.23 9.93
N THR A 161 -1.14 9.71 8.73
CA THR A 161 -0.33 10.38 7.72
C THR A 161 -1.13 11.16 6.68
N GLY A 162 -2.43 10.87 6.52
CA GLY A 162 -3.28 11.47 5.48
C GLY A 162 -2.81 11.16 4.06
N LYS A 163 -2.06 10.07 3.87
CA LYS A 163 -1.54 9.68 2.55
C LYS A 163 -2.64 9.14 1.65
N THR A 164 -2.50 9.39 0.37
CA THR A 164 -3.35 8.79 -0.65
C THR A 164 -2.86 7.36 -0.93
N ILE A 165 -3.77 6.39 -0.90
CA ILE A 165 -3.42 4.97 -1.07
C ILE A 165 -4.30 4.34 -2.15
N ILE A 166 -3.68 3.59 -3.06
CA ILE A 166 -4.37 2.62 -3.93
C ILE A 166 -3.89 1.22 -3.51
N LEU A 167 -4.82 0.41 -3.04
CA LEU A 167 -4.55 -0.97 -2.65
C LEU A 167 -5.32 -1.90 -3.57
N ILE A 168 -4.62 -2.79 -4.27
CA ILE A 168 -5.26 -3.86 -5.04
C ILE A 168 -5.24 -5.16 -4.26
N THR A 169 -6.35 -5.89 -4.35
CA THR A 169 -6.52 -7.19 -3.70
C THR A 169 -7.47 -8.08 -4.51
N HIS A 170 -7.42 -9.36 -4.24
CA HIS A 170 -8.44 -10.32 -4.70
C HIS A 170 -9.39 -10.73 -3.55
N SER A 171 -9.15 -10.27 -2.33
CA SER A 171 -9.98 -10.54 -1.16
C SER A 171 -11.09 -9.50 -1.05
N VAL A 172 -12.34 -9.95 -1.10
CA VAL A 172 -13.52 -9.10 -0.91
C VAL A 172 -13.48 -8.46 0.48
N GLU A 173 -13.17 -9.25 1.50
CA GLU A 173 -13.08 -8.78 2.88
C GLU A 173 -12.07 -7.65 3.05
N GLU A 174 -10.86 -7.79 2.50
CA GLU A 174 -9.85 -6.73 2.54
C GLU A 174 -10.32 -5.47 1.82
N ALA A 175 -10.92 -5.64 0.65
CA ALA A 175 -11.38 -4.52 -0.16
C ALA A 175 -12.46 -3.71 0.56
N LEU A 176 -13.39 -4.37 1.22
CA LEU A 176 -14.46 -3.73 2.00
C LEU A 176 -13.93 -3.06 3.27
N LEU A 177 -13.04 -3.76 4.00
CA LEU A 177 -12.56 -3.32 5.30
C LEU A 177 -11.63 -2.11 5.24
N LEU A 178 -10.76 -2.07 4.22
CA LEU A 178 -9.71 -1.05 4.13
C LEU A 178 -10.12 0.17 3.32
N GLY A 179 -10.98 0.01 2.29
CA GLY A 179 -11.31 1.10 1.38
C GLY A 179 -12.34 2.08 1.96
N GLU A 180 -12.16 3.37 1.69
CA GLU A 180 -13.27 4.36 1.72
C GLU A 180 -14.10 4.24 0.44
N ARG A 181 -13.44 3.86 -0.66
CA ARG A 181 -14.05 3.62 -1.95
C ARG A 181 -13.48 2.35 -2.55
N LEU A 182 -14.35 1.58 -3.19
CA LEU A 182 -14.03 0.31 -3.82
C LEU A 182 -14.35 0.36 -5.31
N TYR A 183 -13.36 0.01 -6.12
CA TYR A 183 -13.57 -0.30 -7.53
C TYR A 183 -13.55 -1.81 -7.75
N VAL A 184 -14.62 -2.32 -8.35
CA VAL A 184 -14.69 -3.71 -8.80
C VAL A 184 -14.33 -3.74 -10.28
N MET A 185 -13.24 -4.42 -10.62
CA MET A 185 -12.78 -4.57 -12.01
C MET A 185 -13.32 -5.88 -12.62
N ALA A 186 -13.81 -5.77 -13.85
CA ALA A 186 -14.16 -6.91 -14.69
C ALA A 186 -13.03 -7.25 -15.68
N PRO A 187 -12.85 -8.54 -16.04
CA PRO A 187 -11.88 -8.97 -17.04
C PRO A 187 -12.36 -8.79 -18.48
N ARG A 188 -11.41 -8.71 -19.39
CA ARG A 188 -11.53 -8.85 -20.85
C ARG A 188 -12.61 -8.03 -21.57
N PRO A 189 -12.38 -6.74 -21.81
CA PRO A 189 -11.22 -5.96 -21.42
C PRO A 189 -11.32 -5.51 -19.97
N GLY A 190 -10.16 -5.30 -19.31
CA GLY A 190 -10.12 -4.76 -17.96
C GLY A 190 -10.84 -3.39 -17.91
N ARG A 191 -11.86 -3.26 -17.08
CA ARG A 191 -12.64 -2.04 -16.89
C ARG A 191 -13.20 -1.98 -15.48
N ILE A 192 -13.47 -0.79 -14.99
CA ILE A 192 -14.26 -0.61 -13.77
C ILE A 192 -15.69 -1.03 -14.08
N HIS A 193 -16.18 -2.04 -13.36
CA HIS A 193 -17.54 -2.57 -13.49
C HIS A 193 -18.49 -1.86 -12.54
N LYS A 194 -18.07 -1.66 -11.30
CA LYS A 194 -18.83 -0.96 -10.26
C LYS A 194 -17.93 -0.16 -9.34
N GLU A 195 -18.50 0.85 -8.75
CA GLU A 195 -17.89 1.70 -7.72
C GLU A 195 -18.80 1.72 -6.49
N TYR A 196 -18.20 1.63 -5.30
CA TYR A 196 -18.89 1.68 -4.02
C TYR A 196 -18.18 2.65 -3.10
N ASN A 197 -18.95 3.46 -2.34
CA ASN A 197 -18.45 4.22 -1.20
C ASN A 197 -18.66 3.35 0.06
N LEU A 198 -17.64 3.21 0.88
CA LEU A 198 -17.63 2.29 2.01
C LEU A 198 -17.41 3.05 3.32
N PRO A 199 -18.17 2.73 4.40
CA PRO A 199 -17.97 3.34 5.70
C PRO A 199 -16.96 2.60 6.57
N PHE A 200 -16.53 1.39 6.18
CA PHE A 200 -15.86 0.44 7.08
C PHE A 200 -14.43 0.83 7.44
N ALA A 201 -13.70 1.53 6.57
CA ALA A 201 -12.36 2.01 6.86
C ALA A 201 -12.31 2.96 8.08
N GLU A 202 -13.28 3.86 8.19
CA GLU A 202 -13.41 4.75 9.35
C GLU A 202 -13.87 4.01 10.61
N MET A 203 -14.72 2.99 10.48
CA MET A 203 -15.16 2.14 11.58
C MET A 203 -13.98 1.33 12.13
N GLY A 204 -13.13 0.78 11.27
CA GLY A 204 -11.96 -0.01 11.65
C GLY A 204 -10.90 0.73 12.44
N LEU A 205 -10.97 2.06 12.49
CA LEU A 205 -10.13 2.90 13.34
C LEU A 205 -10.66 3.05 14.76
N LYS A 206 -11.93 2.77 14.98
CA LYS A 206 -12.63 2.97 16.27
C LYS A 206 -12.98 1.65 16.96
N GLU A 207 -13.15 0.61 16.19
CA GLU A 207 -13.64 -0.69 16.63
C GLU A 207 -12.66 -1.81 16.26
N ASP A 208 -12.72 -2.95 16.97
CA ASP A 208 -11.99 -4.14 16.57
C ASP A 208 -12.47 -4.60 15.18
N LEU A 209 -11.53 -4.83 14.25
CA LEU A 209 -11.83 -5.30 12.91
C LEU A 209 -12.68 -6.58 12.88
N ARG A 210 -12.58 -7.41 13.94
CA ARG A 210 -13.39 -8.62 14.08
C ARG A 210 -14.86 -8.32 14.35
N GLU A 211 -15.16 -7.24 15.09
CA GLU A 211 -16.55 -6.84 15.35
C GLU A 211 -17.19 -6.24 14.10
N ILE A 212 -16.42 -5.49 13.30
CA ILE A 212 -16.90 -4.96 12.01
C ILE A 212 -17.29 -6.09 11.07
N LYS A 213 -16.49 -7.15 11.01
CA LYS A 213 -16.77 -8.33 10.17
C LYS A 213 -18.04 -9.07 10.55
N LYS A 214 -18.53 -8.93 11.79
CA LYS A 214 -19.81 -9.49 12.26
C LYS A 214 -21.00 -8.58 11.96
N ASN A 215 -20.77 -7.35 11.53
CA ASN A 215 -21.83 -6.41 11.17
C ASN A 215 -22.63 -6.94 9.98
N LYS A 216 -23.97 -6.87 10.05
CA LYS A 216 -24.86 -7.33 8.98
C LYS A 216 -24.60 -6.61 7.66
N ASP A 217 -24.27 -5.31 7.71
CA ASP A 217 -23.98 -4.49 6.53
C ASP A 217 -22.67 -4.88 5.85
N PHE A 218 -21.75 -5.51 6.59
CA PHE A 218 -20.50 -6.05 6.04
C PHE A 218 -20.73 -7.38 5.29
N SER A 219 -21.76 -8.14 5.67
CA SER A 219 -22.06 -9.48 5.15
C SER A 219 -23.12 -9.45 4.03
N SER A 220 -23.78 -8.32 3.80
CA SER A 220 -24.80 -8.11 2.76
C SER A 220 -24.20 -7.58 1.47
#